data_5f4f8f4a070c0b964319fe6f51e8f0c2
#
_entry.id   5f4f8f4a070c0b964319fe6f51e8f0c2
#
_cell.length_a   1.000
_cell.length_b   1.000
_cell.length_c   1.000
_cell.angle_alpha   90.00
_cell.angle_beta   90.00
_cell.angle_gamma   90.00
#
_symmetry.space_group_name_H-M   'P 1'
#
loop_
_entity.id
_entity.type
_entity.pdbx_description
1 polymer ?
#
loop_
_entity_poly.entity_id
_entity_poly.type
_entity_poly.pdbx_seq_one_letter_code
_entity_poly.pdbx_strand_id
1 'polypeptide(L)'
;MPPNPILTSQIQIKLDGTVIQHDLLTKLVSVIVDQHTYLPGMFALTFFDTDLRLLDRGPFDLTKRVTISGEKEDGTSFPLIDGEITALEPSFNEGMIAEFVVRGYDKSHRLFRETKNRAFVNIKDSDLASQFAGAAGLSAVVDATSIVYDNLIQDNQTDLNFLMQRAWRIGYECFVADGRLYFRKPPTSGASVSLTWGQDLLSFQPRMTLAEQVNEVMVQGWDPKNKVQVVGRTDSGSLYAQIRESKDGATWAGSFGRGKSTIVNQPVISQSEAENLAKARFTEITGTFVEAEGAAFRRPDIQAGKFVDLIGLGDRFSGKYLVTSATHVFTPEGLKTTFTVRGAHTGLVSDEIGSHAPLEHWPGAVIAIVTNTDDPQKWGRVKVKYPWLGETVESGWARLIGPGGGKKAGFLAIPEVGAEVLVVFEHGDINFPFVLGGLWNGIDEIPPMTDSAPPGKFPGVRTWCSIDGHRITVYDAPDSKIEITTASGIQVVLDDKNKKILLDCSADVEIKSGTNTKITATGNMKLEASGNIDIQASGQVNIKGAMINLN
;
A
#
# COMPACT_ATOMS: atom_id res chain seq x y z
N MET A 1 -35.83 19.29 -49.63
CA MET A 1 -35.17 19.94 -48.47
C MET A 1 -33.70 19.92 -48.73
N PRO A 2 -32.98 21.02 -48.64
CA PRO A 2 -31.53 20.97 -48.74
C PRO A 2 -30.98 20.11 -47.59
N PRO A 3 -29.92 19.31 -47.78
CA PRO A 3 -29.33 18.55 -46.72
C PRO A 3 -28.84 19.53 -45.65
N ASN A 4 -29.22 19.25 -44.41
CA ASN A 4 -28.87 20.07 -43.26
C ASN A 4 -27.33 20.05 -43.10
N PRO A 5 -26.61 21.14 -43.30
CA PRO A 5 -25.16 21.17 -43.29
C PRO A 5 -24.55 20.95 -41.89
N ILE A 6 -25.34 20.66 -40.87
CA ILE A 6 -24.99 20.59 -39.46
C ILE A 6 -24.50 19.20 -39.05
N LEU A 7 -24.64 18.16 -39.87
CA LEU A 7 -24.31 16.79 -39.50
C LEU A 7 -22.78 16.46 -39.51
N THR A 8 -21.94 17.28 -40.17
CA THR A 8 -20.50 17.02 -40.30
C THR A 8 -19.62 17.72 -39.28
N SER A 9 -20.18 18.57 -38.40
CA SER A 9 -19.37 19.38 -37.46
C SER A 9 -19.44 18.89 -36.01
N GLN A 10 -20.00 17.72 -35.75
CA GLN A 10 -20.21 17.26 -34.36
C GLN A 10 -18.94 16.77 -33.65
N ILE A 11 -17.90 16.46 -34.40
CA ILE A 11 -16.63 16.00 -33.86
C ILE A 11 -15.45 16.61 -34.62
N GLN A 12 -14.43 17.02 -33.86
CA GLN A 12 -13.17 17.49 -34.40
C GLN A 12 -12.04 16.60 -33.90
N ILE A 13 -11.24 16.09 -34.83
CA ILE A 13 -10.06 15.25 -34.54
C ILE A 13 -8.81 16.02 -35.01
N LYS A 14 -7.82 16.13 -34.13
CA LYS A 14 -6.52 16.69 -34.46
C LYS A 14 -5.43 15.64 -34.22
N LEU A 15 -4.50 15.55 -35.18
CA LEU A 15 -3.31 14.75 -35.07
C LEU A 15 -2.10 15.67 -34.97
N ASP A 16 -1.31 15.56 -33.91
CA ASP A 16 -0.19 16.46 -33.60
C ASP A 16 -0.55 17.95 -33.69
N GLY A 17 -1.79 18.30 -33.27
CA GLY A 17 -2.33 19.66 -33.29
C GLY A 17 -2.96 20.08 -34.62
N THR A 18 -2.83 19.30 -35.69
CA THR A 18 -3.40 19.62 -37.02
C THR A 18 -4.72 18.87 -37.20
N VAL A 19 -5.77 19.59 -37.62
CA VAL A 19 -7.08 18.98 -37.93
C VAL A 19 -6.92 17.98 -39.07
N ILE A 20 -7.48 16.76 -38.93
CA ILE A 20 -7.44 15.75 -39.99
C ILE A 20 -8.22 16.24 -41.24
N GLN A 21 -7.75 15.85 -42.40
CA GLN A 21 -8.32 16.28 -43.68
C GLN A 21 -9.74 15.73 -43.90
N HIS A 22 -10.53 16.42 -44.73
CA HIS A 22 -11.93 16.07 -44.98
C HIS A 22 -12.08 14.68 -45.64
N ASP A 23 -11.14 14.29 -46.50
CA ASP A 23 -11.11 12.97 -47.16
C ASP A 23 -10.99 11.83 -46.12
N LEU A 24 -10.24 12.03 -45.04
CA LEU A 24 -10.17 11.09 -43.93
C LEU A 24 -11.49 10.99 -43.16
N LEU A 25 -12.18 12.13 -42.98
CA LEU A 25 -13.50 12.14 -42.33
C LEU A 25 -14.56 11.39 -43.13
N THR A 26 -14.46 11.34 -44.46
CA THR A 26 -15.39 10.56 -45.30
C THR A 26 -15.21 9.05 -45.15
N LYS A 27 -14.04 8.59 -44.70
CA LYS A 27 -13.74 7.20 -44.39
C LYS A 27 -14.03 6.81 -42.94
N LEU A 28 -14.35 7.78 -42.07
CA LEU A 28 -14.59 7.58 -40.65
C LEU A 28 -15.92 6.86 -40.41
N VAL A 29 -15.86 5.70 -39.80
CA VAL A 29 -17.03 4.88 -39.42
C VAL A 29 -17.54 5.25 -38.03
N SER A 30 -16.63 5.35 -37.06
CA SER A 30 -16.98 5.71 -35.69
C SER A 30 -15.81 6.33 -34.94
N VAL A 31 -16.17 7.11 -33.92
CA VAL A 31 -15.27 7.59 -32.88
C VAL A 31 -15.85 7.18 -31.54
N ILE A 32 -15.05 6.52 -30.74
CA ILE A 32 -15.39 6.20 -29.35
C ILE A 32 -14.39 6.93 -28.46
N VAL A 33 -14.89 7.65 -27.48
CA VAL A 33 -14.07 8.22 -26.38
C VAL A 33 -14.70 7.78 -25.07
N ASP A 34 -13.87 7.15 -24.24
CA ASP A 34 -14.28 6.59 -22.96
C ASP A 34 -13.51 7.28 -21.84
N GLN A 35 -14.21 7.88 -20.90
CA GLN A 35 -13.68 8.66 -19.78
C GLN A 35 -14.11 8.04 -18.46
N HIS A 36 -13.18 7.94 -17.50
CA HIS A 36 -13.43 7.38 -16.18
C HIS A 36 -12.76 8.18 -15.08
N THR A 37 -13.29 8.15 -13.87
CA THR A 37 -12.63 8.66 -12.67
C THR A 37 -11.72 7.63 -11.99
N TYR A 38 -11.55 6.43 -12.58
CA TYR A 38 -10.83 5.29 -12.01
C TYR A 38 -10.07 4.45 -13.03
N LEU A 39 -10.16 4.75 -14.32
CA LEU A 39 -9.39 4.11 -15.40
C LEU A 39 -8.80 5.16 -16.32
N PRO A 40 -7.74 4.83 -17.08
CA PRO A 40 -7.27 5.67 -18.18
C PRO A 40 -8.37 5.99 -19.17
N GLY A 41 -8.46 7.25 -19.61
CA GLY A 41 -9.30 7.62 -20.73
C GLY A 41 -8.80 6.96 -22.02
N MET A 42 -9.71 6.46 -22.85
CA MET A 42 -9.42 5.73 -24.07
C MET A 42 -10.15 6.36 -25.27
N PHE A 43 -9.54 6.29 -26.44
CA PHE A 43 -10.22 6.56 -27.71
C PHE A 43 -10.01 5.44 -28.72
N ALA A 44 -10.99 5.28 -29.62
CA ALA A 44 -10.88 4.45 -30.81
C ALA A 44 -11.47 5.20 -31.99
N LEU A 45 -10.72 5.27 -33.10
CA LEU A 45 -11.14 5.82 -34.38
C LEU A 45 -11.22 4.66 -35.37
N THR A 46 -12.39 4.38 -35.92
CA THR A 46 -12.58 3.30 -36.90
C THR A 46 -12.77 3.90 -38.28
N PHE A 47 -11.99 3.48 -39.24
CA PHE A 47 -12.02 3.93 -40.64
C PHE A 47 -12.27 2.74 -41.58
N PHE A 48 -12.96 2.99 -42.69
CA PHE A 48 -12.90 2.09 -43.85
C PHE A 48 -11.61 2.33 -44.64
N ASP A 49 -10.83 1.28 -44.87
CA ASP A 49 -9.54 1.33 -45.57
C ASP A 49 -9.42 0.19 -46.58
N THR A 50 -10.36 0.11 -47.52
CA THR A 50 -10.42 -0.97 -48.52
C THR A 50 -9.21 -1.03 -49.47
N ASP A 51 -8.50 0.08 -49.64
CA ASP A 51 -7.30 0.20 -50.44
C ASP A 51 -5.99 0.16 -49.63
N LEU A 52 -6.09 -0.08 -48.32
CA LEU A 52 -5.01 -0.18 -47.33
C LEU A 52 -4.10 1.06 -47.27
N ARG A 53 -4.58 2.20 -47.79
CA ARG A 53 -3.75 3.41 -47.84
C ARG A 53 -3.60 4.10 -46.49
N LEU A 54 -4.61 3.98 -45.64
CA LEU A 54 -4.52 4.55 -44.27
C LEU A 54 -3.53 3.75 -43.43
N LEU A 55 -3.53 2.42 -43.58
CA LEU A 55 -2.60 1.53 -42.89
C LEU A 55 -1.16 1.77 -43.36
N ASP A 56 -0.91 1.80 -44.69
CA ASP A 56 0.45 1.82 -45.23
C ASP A 56 1.06 3.22 -45.31
N ARG A 57 0.26 4.24 -45.57
CA ARG A 57 0.71 5.61 -45.89
C ARG A 57 -0.13 6.69 -45.21
N GLY A 58 -1.02 6.30 -44.30
CA GLY A 58 -1.86 7.21 -43.57
C GLY A 58 -1.06 8.06 -42.59
N PRO A 59 -1.70 9.09 -42.02
CA PRO A 59 -1.04 9.98 -41.08
C PRO A 59 -0.93 9.37 -39.67
N PHE A 60 -1.56 8.20 -39.41
CA PHE A 60 -1.63 7.60 -38.10
C PHE A 60 -0.45 6.67 -37.84
N ASP A 61 0.40 7.03 -36.87
CA ASP A 61 1.48 6.18 -36.39
C ASP A 61 1.42 6.05 -34.86
N LEU A 62 2.02 5.01 -34.33
CA LEU A 62 2.19 4.83 -32.89
C LEU A 62 2.88 6.05 -32.28
N THR A 63 2.50 6.41 -31.06
CA THR A 63 3.01 7.54 -30.27
C THR A 63 2.53 8.94 -30.67
N LYS A 64 1.87 9.11 -31.83
CA LYS A 64 1.34 10.41 -32.24
C LYS A 64 0.21 10.85 -31.29
N ARG A 65 0.16 12.18 -31.06
CA ARG A 65 -0.86 12.81 -30.22
C ARG A 65 -2.15 12.97 -30.98
N VAL A 66 -3.25 12.54 -30.37
CA VAL A 66 -4.62 12.73 -30.88
C VAL A 66 -5.41 13.56 -29.86
N THR A 67 -6.04 14.64 -30.32
CA THR A 67 -7.03 15.37 -29.53
C THR A 67 -8.39 15.27 -30.22
N ILE A 68 -9.41 14.94 -29.44
CA ILE A 68 -10.79 14.81 -29.93
C ILE A 68 -11.66 15.76 -29.15
N SER A 69 -12.50 16.52 -29.86
CA SER A 69 -13.49 17.41 -29.29
C SER A 69 -14.85 17.12 -29.88
N GLY A 70 -15.89 17.18 -29.06
CA GLY A 70 -17.30 17.10 -29.49
C GLY A 70 -17.95 18.46 -29.49
N GLU A 71 -18.95 18.66 -30.34
CA GLU A 71 -19.69 19.92 -30.49
C GLU A 71 -21.16 19.75 -30.13
N LYS A 72 -21.67 20.67 -29.32
CA LYS A 72 -23.09 20.77 -28.98
C LYS A 72 -23.91 21.34 -30.13
N GLU A 73 -25.21 21.33 -29.97
CA GLU A 73 -26.16 21.89 -30.93
C GLU A 73 -25.96 23.39 -31.21
N ASP A 74 -25.51 24.12 -30.18
CA ASP A 74 -25.26 25.56 -30.25
C ASP A 74 -23.86 25.91 -30.83
N GLY A 75 -23.11 24.91 -31.28
CA GLY A 75 -21.74 25.07 -31.83
C GLY A 75 -20.64 25.14 -30.77
N THR A 76 -20.98 25.02 -29.49
CA THR A 76 -19.96 25.02 -28.41
C THR A 76 -19.19 23.72 -28.43
N SER A 77 -17.85 23.81 -28.53
CA SER A 77 -16.94 22.68 -28.56
C SER A 77 -16.42 22.33 -27.16
N PHE A 78 -16.40 21.05 -26.85
CA PHE A 78 -15.88 20.49 -25.61
C PHE A 78 -14.76 19.48 -25.88
N PRO A 79 -13.59 19.59 -25.23
CA PRO A 79 -12.54 18.59 -25.35
C PRO A 79 -13.04 17.25 -24.73
N LEU A 80 -12.88 16.15 -25.46
CA LEU A 80 -13.22 14.82 -24.99
C LEU A 80 -11.98 14.06 -24.50
N ILE A 81 -10.89 14.11 -25.29
CA ILE A 81 -9.64 13.47 -24.90
C ILE A 81 -8.42 14.13 -25.54
N ASP A 82 -7.32 14.15 -24.80
CA ASP A 82 -5.96 14.44 -25.26
C ASP A 82 -5.11 13.20 -24.98
N GLY A 83 -4.90 12.38 -26.00
CA GLY A 83 -4.27 11.06 -25.87
C GLY A 83 -3.15 10.82 -26.89
N GLU A 84 -2.59 9.63 -26.81
CA GLU A 84 -1.50 9.14 -27.66
C GLU A 84 -1.90 7.81 -28.27
N ILE A 85 -1.55 7.60 -29.57
CA ILE A 85 -1.84 6.35 -30.27
C ILE A 85 -0.95 5.25 -29.70
N THR A 86 -1.57 4.18 -29.24
CA THR A 86 -0.89 3.02 -28.64
C THR A 86 -1.09 1.74 -29.42
N ALA A 87 -2.10 1.68 -30.31
CA ALA A 87 -2.37 0.52 -31.14
C ALA A 87 -2.93 0.92 -32.50
N LEU A 88 -2.55 0.15 -33.53
CA LEU A 88 -3.08 0.17 -34.87
C LEU A 88 -3.62 -1.24 -35.16
N GLU A 89 -4.93 -1.36 -35.37
CA GLU A 89 -5.64 -2.63 -35.43
C GLU A 89 -6.37 -2.77 -36.79
N PRO A 90 -5.70 -3.28 -37.84
CA PRO A 90 -6.40 -3.57 -39.09
C PRO A 90 -7.23 -4.84 -38.96
N SER A 91 -8.43 -4.82 -39.53
CA SER A 91 -9.32 -5.99 -39.65
C SER A 91 -9.60 -6.31 -41.12
N PHE A 92 -9.29 -7.54 -41.53
CA PHE A 92 -9.48 -8.02 -42.91
C PHE A 92 -10.60 -9.06 -42.93
N ASN A 93 -11.77 -8.61 -43.39
CA ASN A 93 -12.97 -9.44 -43.39
C ASN A 93 -13.26 -10.04 -44.79
N GLU A 94 -14.07 -11.08 -44.85
CA GLU A 94 -14.56 -11.68 -46.07
C GLU A 94 -15.23 -10.63 -46.96
N GLY A 95 -15.06 -10.71 -48.27
CA GLY A 95 -15.58 -9.73 -49.24
C GLY A 95 -14.69 -8.50 -49.45
N MET A 96 -13.40 -8.56 -49.08
CA MET A 96 -12.44 -7.44 -49.18
C MET A 96 -12.83 -6.20 -48.38
N ILE A 97 -13.57 -6.40 -47.28
CA ILE A 97 -13.89 -5.33 -46.34
C ILE A 97 -12.69 -5.19 -45.41
N ALA A 98 -12.03 -4.05 -45.45
CA ALA A 98 -10.95 -3.72 -44.52
C ALA A 98 -11.38 -2.53 -43.66
N GLU A 99 -11.28 -2.72 -42.36
CA GLU A 99 -11.42 -1.67 -41.36
C GLU A 99 -10.06 -1.42 -40.70
N PHE A 100 -9.80 -0.18 -40.36
CA PHE A 100 -8.60 0.22 -39.68
C PHE A 100 -8.98 0.98 -38.42
N VAL A 101 -8.64 0.39 -37.25
CA VAL A 101 -8.89 1.00 -35.95
C VAL A 101 -7.62 1.59 -35.40
N VAL A 102 -7.65 2.87 -35.09
CA VAL A 102 -6.60 3.61 -34.39
C VAL A 102 -7.02 3.80 -32.94
N ARG A 103 -6.33 3.14 -32.03
CA ARG A 103 -6.66 3.19 -30.60
C ARG A 103 -5.56 3.88 -29.80
N GLY A 104 -5.96 4.58 -28.76
CA GLY A 104 -5.01 5.20 -27.84
C GLY A 104 -5.64 5.52 -26.48
N TYR A 105 -4.78 5.99 -25.60
CA TYR A 105 -5.14 6.37 -24.24
C TYR A 105 -4.70 7.79 -23.96
N ASP A 106 -5.29 8.42 -22.94
CA ASP A 106 -4.77 9.65 -22.37
C ASP A 106 -3.37 9.42 -21.74
N LYS A 107 -2.70 10.46 -21.31
CA LYS A 107 -1.33 10.35 -20.78
C LYS A 107 -1.21 9.55 -19.48
N SER A 108 -2.30 9.13 -18.86
CA SER A 108 -2.24 8.25 -17.68
C SER A 108 -1.64 6.88 -18.00
N HIS A 109 -1.70 6.44 -19.29
CA HIS A 109 -1.07 5.20 -19.71
C HIS A 109 0.44 5.17 -19.41
N ARG A 110 1.10 6.34 -19.36
CA ARG A 110 2.51 6.46 -19.01
C ARG A 110 2.79 6.06 -17.56
N LEU A 111 1.81 6.29 -16.66
CA LEU A 111 1.87 5.90 -15.25
C LEU A 111 1.57 4.40 -15.03
N PHE A 112 1.04 3.71 -16.06
CA PHE A 112 0.78 2.27 -16.03
C PHE A 112 1.88 1.40 -16.66
N ARG A 113 2.86 1.98 -17.36
CA ARG A 113 3.80 1.24 -18.21
C ARG A 113 4.84 0.42 -17.45
N GLU A 114 5.15 0.81 -16.22
CA GLU A 114 6.28 0.26 -15.47
C GLU A 114 5.85 -0.04 -14.05
N THR A 115 6.14 -1.25 -13.60
CA THR A 115 6.06 -1.61 -12.17
C THR A 115 7.36 -1.18 -11.48
N LYS A 116 7.24 -0.58 -10.31
CA LYS A 116 8.37 0.01 -9.58
C LYS A 116 8.42 -0.48 -8.14
N ASN A 117 9.65 -0.56 -7.63
CA ASN A 117 9.94 -0.82 -6.23
C ASN A 117 10.66 0.41 -5.67
N ARG A 118 10.02 1.17 -4.81
CA ARG A 118 10.56 2.41 -4.24
C ARG A 118 10.09 2.61 -2.82
N ALA A 119 10.95 3.20 -1.99
CA ALA A 119 10.61 3.68 -0.66
C ALA A 119 10.57 5.21 -0.65
N PHE A 120 9.57 5.77 0.01
CA PHE A 120 9.39 7.20 0.21
C PHE A 120 9.38 7.50 1.69
N VAL A 121 10.18 8.46 2.12
CA VAL A 121 10.37 8.80 3.54
C VAL A 121 9.82 10.18 3.82
N ASN A 122 9.09 10.34 4.94
CA ASN A 122 8.50 11.60 5.40
C ASN A 122 7.65 12.28 4.32
N ILE A 123 6.71 11.55 3.74
CA ILE A 123 5.95 12.00 2.58
C ILE A 123 4.44 12.00 2.84
N LYS A 124 3.72 12.91 2.18
CA LYS A 124 2.25 12.94 2.14
C LYS A 124 1.75 12.37 0.82
N ASP A 125 0.51 11.86 0.82
CA ASP A 125 -0.13 11.38 -0.41
C ASP A 125 -0.25 12.49 -1.47
N SER A 126 -0.53 13.74 -1.07
CA SER A 126 -0.57 14.90 -1.96
C SER A 126 0.77 15.21 -2.63
N ASP A 127 1.88 15.01 -1.91
CA ASP A 127 3.22 15.26 -2.42
C ASP A 127 3.61 14.18 -3.44
N LEU A 128 3.27 12.92 -3.16
CA LEU A 128 3.43 11.80 -4.10
C LEU A 128 2.66 12.03 -5.40
N ALA A 129 1.39 12.42 -5.30
CA ALA A 129 0.55 12.69 -6.47
C ALA A 129 1.14 13.81 -7.33
N SER A 130 1.65 14.88 -6.71
CA SER A 130 2.29 16.00 -7.42
C SER A 130 3.60 15.58 -8.09
N GLN A 131 4.41 14.77 -7.41
CA GLN A 131 5.67 14.23 -7.93
C GLN A 131 5.43 13.32 -9.14
N PHE A 132 4.45 12.42 -9.07
CA PHE A 132 4.15 11.47 -10.14
C PHE A 132 3.51 12.17 -11.35
N ALA A 133 2.65 13.17 -11.12
CA ALA A 133 2.13 14.01 -12.20
C ALA A 133 3.26 14.67 -12.97
N GLY A 134 4.21 15.31 -12.27
CA GLY A 134 5.37 15.95 -12.90
C GLY A 134 6.23 14.98 -13.71
N ALA A 135 6.49 13.78 -13.18
CA ALA A 135 7.27 12.75 -13.87
C ALA A 135 6.59 12.24 -15.16
N ALA A 136 5.26 12.25 -15.21
CA ALA A 136 4.49 11.85 -16.39
C ALA A 136 4.26 13.01 -17.38
N GLY A 137 4.73 14.23 -17.08
CA GLY A 137 4.48 15.43 -17.89
C GLY A 137 3.02 15.90 -17.83
N LEU A 138 2.36 15.68 -16.69
CA LEU A 138 1.00 16.12 -16.39
C LEU A 138 1.01 17.32 -15.44
N SER A 139 0.01 18.19 -15.56
CA SER A 139 -0.24 19.21 -14.55
C SER A 139 -0.97 18.57 -13.36
N ALA A 140 -0.58 18.92 -12.13
CA ALA A 140 -1.19 18.38 -10.93
C ALA A 140 -2.38 19.25 -10.45
N VAL A 141 -3.53 18.62 -10.19
CA VAL A 141 -4.67 19.18 -9.48
C VAL A 141 -4.88 18.34 -8.23
N VAL A 142 -4.26 18.73 -7.13
CA VAL A 142 -4.10 17.92 -5.94
C VAL A 142 -4.64 18.66 -4.73
N ASP A 143 -5.58 18.03 -4.02
CA ASP A 143 -6.01 18.48 -2.70
C ASP A 143 -4.98 18.07 -1.65
N ALA A 144 -4.64 19.01 -0.76
CA ALA A 144 -3.64 18.77 0.29
C ALA A 144 -4.10 17.69 1.26
N THR A 145 -3.18 16.79 1.63
CA THR A 145 -3.38 15.80 2.69
C THR A 145 -2.61 16.17 3.95
N SER A 146 -3.11 15.77 5.13
CA SER A 146 -2.54 16.16 6.42
C SER A 146 -1.56 15.13 7.00
N ILE A 147 -1.73 13.85 6.66
CA ILE A 147 -0.93 12.77 7.24
C ILE A 147 0.43 12.72 6.54
N VAL A 148 1.49 12.74 7.34
CA VAL A 148 2.86 12.48 6.90
C VAL A 148 3.21 11.06 7.29
N TYR A 149 3.56 10.24 6.33
CA TYR A 149 4.01 8.86 6.54
C TYR A 149 5.52 8.84 6.72
N ASP A 150 5.99 8.23 7.81
CA ASP A 150 7.43 8.07 8.06
C ASP A 150 8.10 7.27 6.94
N ASN A 151 7.40 6.27 6.43
CA ASN A 151 7.83 5.45 5.30
C ASN A 151 6.62 4.92 4.52
N LEU A 152 6.69 4.95 3.19
CA LEU A 152 5.76 4.30 2.28
C LEU A 152 6.55 3.51 1.25
N ILE A 153 6.15 2.28 1.00
CA ILE A 153 6.76 1.42 0.00
C ILE A 153 5.78 1.19 -1.14
N GLN A 154 6.22 1.51 -2.35
CA GLN A 154 5.62 1.05 -3.59
C GLN A 154 6.30 -0.26 -3.94
N ASP A 155 5.57 -1.36 -3.96
CA ASP A 155 6.08 -2.70 -4.19
C ASP A 155 5.42 -3.34 -5.41
N ASN A 156 6.20 -3.58 -6.45
CA ASN A 156 5.75 -4.20 -7.69
C ASN A 156 4.46 -3.60 -8.28
N GLN A 157 4.28 -2.30 -8.11
CA GLN A 157 3.10 -1.56 -8.57
C GLN A 157 3.46 -0.51 -9.59
N THR A 158 2.50 -0.21 -10.48
CA THR A 158 2.61 0.96 -11.34
C THR A 158 2.35 2.25 -10.55
N ASP A 159 2.82 3.37 -11.04
CA ASP A 159 2.64 4.66 -10.37
C ASP A 159 1.16 5.01 -10.20
N LEU A 160 0.33 4.70 -11.20
CA LEU A 160 -1.10 5.00 -11.11
C LEU A 160 -1.82 4.06 -10.14
N ASN A 161 -1.53 2.74 -10.14
CA ASN A 161 -2.12 1.80 -9.19
C ASN A 161 -1.78 2.20 -7.75
N PHE A 162 -0.52 2.57 -7.50
CA PHE A 162 -0.10 3.02 -6.19
C PHE A 162 -0.86 4.28 -5.74
N LEU A 163 -0.97 5.30 -6.61
CA LEU A 163 -1.73 6.52 -6.30
C LEU A 163 -3.22 6.24 -6.08
N MET A 164 -3.82 5.36 -6.89
CA MET A 164 -5.24 4.99 -6.74
C MET A 164 -5.50 4.30 -5.41
N GLN A 165 -4.65 3.36 -5.00
CA GLN A 165 -4.75 2.72 -3.68
C GLN A 165 -4.62 3.73 -2.54
N ARG A 166 -3.68 4.69 -2.66
CA ARG A 166 -3.52 5.78 -1.69
C ARG A 166 -4.74 6.68 -1.65
N ALA A 167 -5.29 7.04 -2.80
CA ALA A 167 -6.51 7.84 -2.92
C ALA A 167 -7.70 7.14 -2.23
N TRP A 168 -7.93 5.87 -2.53
CA TRP A 168 -9.02 5.11 -1.91
C TRP A 168 -8.92 5.00 -0.40
N ARG A 169 -7.69 4.85 0.13
CA ARG A 169 -7.48 4.78 1.58
C ARG A 169 -8.01 6.02 2.31
N ILE A 170 -8.02 7.18 1.65
CA ILE A 170 -8.47 8.46 2.22
C ILE A 170 -9.75 9.00 1.59
N GLY A 171 -10.41 8.22 0.72
CA GLY A 171 -11.65 8.62 0.05
C GLY A 171 -11.47 9.70 -1.01
N TYR A 172 -10.32 9.71 -1.70
CA TYR A 172 -10.02 10.62 -2.81
C TYR A 172 -10.25 9.94 -4.15
N GLU A 173 -10.41 10.74 -5.20
CA GLU A 173 -10.37 10.33 -6.60
C GLU A 173 -8.95 10.49 -7.15
N CYS A 174 -8.52 9.54 -8.01
CA CYS A 174 -7.25 9.64 -8.74
C CYS A 174 -7.47 9.25 -10.20
N PHE A 175 -7.43 10.22 -11.10
CA PHE A 175 -7.62 10.04 -12.55
C PHE A 175 -6.93 11.12 -13.35
N VAL A 176 -6.84 10.94 -14.68
CA VAL A 176 -6.31 11.94 -15.60
C VAL A 176 -7.42 12.43 -16.52
N ALA A 177 -7.50 13.74 -16.69
CA ALA A 177 -8.35 14.39 -17.68
C ALA A 177 -7.70 15.70 -18.16
N ASP A 178 -7.87 16.04 -19.42
CA ASP A 178 -7.36 17.29 -20.03
C ASP A 178 -5.85 17.54 -19.76
N GLY A 179 -5.02 16.49 -19.75
CA GLY A 179 -3.58 16.58 -19.47
C GLY A 179 -3.24 16.91 -18.01
N ARG A 180 -4.18 16.70 -17.09
CA ARG A 180 -4.04 16.95 -15.66
C ARG A 180 -4.27 15.68 -14.86
N LEU A 181 -3.41 15.40 -13.88
CA LEU A 181 -3.66 14.40 -12.87
C LEU A 181 -4.49 15.03 -11.74
N TYR A 182 -5.65 14.48 -11.50
CA TYR A 182 -6.50 14.82 -10.36
C TYR A 182 -6.25 13.84 -9.22
N PHE A 183 -5.94 14.37 -8.05
CA PHE A 183 -5.87 13.65 -6.79
C PHE A 183 -6.60 14.50 -5.74
N ARG A 184 -7.88 14.26 -5.57
CA ARG A 184 -8.75 15.17 -4.86
C ARG A 184 -9.89 14.47 -4.13
N LYS A 185 -10.52 15.17 -3.21
CA LYS A 185 -11.83 14.75 -2.69
C LYS A 185 -12.86 14.75 -3.81
N PRO A 186 -13.78 13.77 -3.85
CA PRO A 186 -14.92 13.87 -4.75
C PRO A 186 -15.64 15.20 -4.54
N PRO A 187 -15.94 15.96 -5.61
CA PRO A 187 -16.59 17.24 -5.47
C PRO A 187 -18.01 17.04 -4.93
N THR A 188 -18.44 17.88 -4.00
CA THR A 188 -19.80 17.90 -3.46
C THR A 188 -20.67 18.99 -4.08
N SER A 189 -20.07 19.89 -4.87
CA SER A 189 -20.74 20.98 -5.56
C SER A 189 -19.95 21.39 -6.79
N GLY A 190 -20.61 22.02 -7.75
CA GLY A 190 -19.98 22.50 -8.97
C GLY A 190 -21.00 22.83 -10.05
N ALA A 191 -20.50 23.32 -11.19
CA ALA A 191 -21.30 23.50 -12.38
C ALA A 191 -21.86 22.14 -12.84
N SER A 192 -23.13 22.11 -13.21
CA SER A 192 -23.82 20.91 -13.67
C SER A 192 -24.37 21.10 -15.09
N VAL A 193 -24.36 20.02 -15.84
CA VAL A 193 -25.03 19.93 -17.13
C VAL A 193 -26.49 19.59 -16.86
N SER A 194 -27.44 20.49 -17.21
CA SER A 194 -28.85 20.23 -17.03
C SER A 194 -29.38 19.35 -18.15
N LEU A 195 -30.15 18.31 -17.80
CA LEU A 195 -30.78 17.36 -18.72
C LEU A 195 -32.24 17.14 -18.32
N THR A 196 -33.13 17.27 -19.26
CA THR A 196 -34.58 17.08 -19.03
C THR A 196 -35.07 15.81 -19.71
N TRP A 197 -35.73 14.93 -18.96
CA TRP A 197 -36.28 13.70 -19.52
C TRP A 197 -37.39 14.02 -20.57
N GLY A 198 -37.29 13.34 -21.71
CA GLY A 198 -38.17 13.60 -22.86
C GLY A 198 -37.74 14.77 -23.75
N GLN A 199 -36.61 15.45 -23.43
CA GLN A 199 -36.01 16.48 -24.27
C GLN A 199 -34.60 16.04 -24.69
N ASP A 200 -33.58 16.30 -23.88
CA ASP A 200 -32.17 16.00 -24.13
C ASP A 200 -31.64 14.77 -23.39
N LEU A 201 -32.36 14.30 -22.37
CA LEU A 201 -32.10 13.01 -21.70
C LEU A 201 -32.89 11.91 -22.42
N LEU A 202 -32.20 11.02 -23.14
CA LEU A 202 -32.77 9.91 -23.90
C LEU A 202 -33.23 8.77 -23.00
N SER A 203 -32.44 8.41 -22.03
CA SER A 203 -32.72 7.35 -21.06
C SER A 203 -32.02 7.61 -19.74
N PHE A 204 -32.61 7.13 -18.64
CA PHE A 204 -31.99 7.10 -17.34
C PHE A 204 -32.58 5.94 -16.56
N GLN A 205 -31.69 5.06 -16.04
CA GLN A 205 -32.07 3.83 -15.34
C GLN A 205 -31.47 3.84 -13.94
N PRO A 206 -32.11 4.51 -12.98
CA PRO A 206 -31.62 4.54 -11.60
C PRO A 206 -32.00 3.28 -10.83
N ARG A 207 -31.10 2.81 -10.02
CA ARG A 207 -31.32 1.79 -9.01
C ARG A 207 -31.04 2.39 -7.63
N MET A 208 -32.01 2.33 -6.73
CA MET A 208 -31.86 2.70 -5.34
C MET A 208 -31.88 1.43 -4.50
N THR A 209 -30.85 1.18 -3.70
CA THR A 209 -30.71 -0.07 -2.95
C THR A 209 -30.19 0.17 -1.54
N LEU A 210 -30.65 -0.67 -0.61
CA LEU A 210 -30.20 -0.67 0.78
C LEU A 210 -29.32 -1.90 1.09
N ALA A 211 -29.00 -2.73 0.09
CA ALA A 211 -28.37 -4.02 0.30
C ALA A 211 -27.04 -3.93 1.06
N GLU A 212 -26.26 -2.87 0.84
CA GLU A 212 -24.95 -2.68 1.48
C GLU A 212 -24.91 -1.46 2.43
N GLN A 213 -26.04 -0.77 2.59
CA GLN A 213 -26.07 0.46 3.38
C GLN A 213 -25.94 0.19 4.87
N VAL A 214 -25.09 0.96 5.54
CA VAL A 214 -24.86 0.89 6.98
C VAL A 214 -25.02 2.27 7.64
N ASN A 215 -25.27 2.27 8.95
CA ASN A 215 -25.45 3.52 9.71
C ASN A 215 -24.12 4.03 10.31
N GLU A 216 -23.13 3.15 10.44
CA GLU A 216 -21.85 3.49 11.06
C GLU A 216 -20.74 2.64 10.43
N VAL A 217 -19.60 3.26 10.17
CA VAL A 217 -18.35 2.56 9.89
C VAL A 217 -17.38 2.79 11.03
N MET A 218 -16.74 1.72 11.49
CA MET A 218 -15.73 1.74 12.53
C MET A 218 -14.46 1.08 12.01
N VAL A 219 -13.33 1.77 12.18
CA VAL A 219 -11.98 1.25 11.91
C VAL A 219 -11.27 1.11 13.25
N GLN A 220 -10.64 -0.04 13.47
CA GLN A 220 -9.87 -0.32 14.69
C GLN A 220 -8.43 -0.64 14.33
N GLY A 221 -7.50 -0.09 15.10
CA GLY A 221 -6.08 -0.31 14.98
C GLY A 221 -5.36 -0.22 16.32
N TRP A 222 -4.05 -0.18 16.26
CA TRP A 222 -3.19 -0.17 17.44
C TRP A 222 -2.11 0.89 17.35
N ASP A 223 -2.03 1.77 18.34
CA ASP A 223 -0.90 2.70 18.52
C ASP A 223 0.18 2.02 19.38
N PRO A 224 1.28 1.54 18.79
CA PRO A 224 2.34 0.90 19.55
C PRO A 224 3.12 1.88 20.43
N LYS A 225 3.10 3.19 20.14
CA LYS A 225 3.79 4.21 20.90
C LYS A 225 3.17 4.41 22.27
N ASN A 226 1.84 4.51 22.32
CA ASN A 226 1.11 4.74 23.54
C ASN A 226 0.52 3.46 24.13
N LYS A 227 0.62 2.32 23.40
CA LYS A 227 0.07 1.01 23.78
C LYS A 227 -1.44 1.09 24.01
N VAL A 228 -2.16 1.75 23.10
CA VAL A 228 -3.61 1.95 23.17
C VAL A 228 -4.28 1.56 21.85
N GLN A 229 -5.55 1.17 21.95
CA GLN A 229 -6.39 0.97 20.78
C GLN A 229 -6.70 2.31 20.11
N VAL A 230 -6.61 2.33 18.79
CA VAL A 230 -7.04 3.43 17.92
C VAL A 230 -8.40 3.08 17.34
N VAL A 231 -9.38 4.00 17.40
CA VAL A 231 -10.73 3.74 16.90
C VAL A 231 -11.24 4.96 16.14
N GLY A 232 -11.29 4.85 14.81
CA GLY A 232 -11.98 5.81 13.94
C GLY A 232 -13.44 5.41 13.77
N ARG A 233 -14.38 6.36 13.90
CA ARG A 233 -15.81 6.13 13.69
C ARG A 233 -16.41 7.25 12.89
N THR A 234 -17.37 6.91 12.03
CA THR A 234 -18.20 7.88 11.33
C THR A 234 -19.58 7.29 11.02
N ASP A 235 -20.58 8.16 11.07
CA ASP A 235 -21.97 7.94 10.63
C ASP A 235 -22.37 8.94 9.53
N SER A 236 -21.38 9.65 8.99
CA SER A 236 -21.57 10.68 7.98
C SER A 236 -20.44 10.67 6.95
N GLY A 237 -20.76 10.98 5.72
CA GLY A 237 -19.84 11.06 4.59
C GLY A 237 -20.36 11.96 3.49
N SER A 238 -19.59 12.08 2.40
CA SER A 238 -20.02 12.83 1.21
C SER A 238 -20.96 11.99 0.36
N LEU A 239 -22.09 12.56 -0.05
CA LEU A 239 -23.02 11.91 -0.97
C LEU A 239 -22.64 12.24 -2.42
N TYR A 240 -22.53 11.22 -3.25
CA TYR A 240 -22.27 11.38 -4.70
C TYR A 240 -23.51 11.79 -5.48
N ALA A 241 -24.71 11.43 -5.01
CA ALA A 241 -25.98 11.84 -5.58
C ALA A 241 -26.67 12.82 -4.64
N GLN A 242 -27.02 14.01 -5.16
CA GLN A 242 -27.76 15.05 -4.44
C GLN A 242 -29.19 15.12 -5.01
N ILE A 243 -29.92 14.04 -4.78
CA ILE A 243 -31.29 13.87 -5.24
C ILE A 243 -32.30 14.50 -4.27
N ARG A 244 -33.55 14.62 -4.69
CA ARG A 244 -34.62 15.17 -3.85
C ARG A 244 -35.25 14.17 -2.89
N GLU A 245 -34.72 12.92 -2.82
CA GLU A 245 -35.14 11.96 -1.81
C GLU A 245 -34.87 12.53 -0.40
N SER A 246 -35.84 12.40 0.48
CA SER A 246 -35.81 13.02 1.82
C SER A 246 -34.85 12.35 2.79
N LYS A 247 -34.48 11.10 2.52
CA LYS A 247 -33.58 10.30 3.39
C LYS A 247 -32.46 9.69 2.56
N ASP A 248 -31.28 9.74 3.10
CA ASP A 248 -30.13 9.01 2.55
C ASP A 248 -30.17 7.50 2.84
N GLY A 249 -29.26 6.75 2.23
CA GLY A 249 -29.19 5.29 2.40
C GLY A 249 -28.96 4.86 3.85
N ALA A 250 -28.12 5.56 4.59
CA ALA A 250 -27.85 5.27 6.00
C ALA A 250 -29.09 5.48 6.88
N THR A 251 -29.85 6.56 6.63
CA THR A 251 -31.11 6.84 7.34
C THR A 251 -32.16 5.77 7.04
N TRP A 252 -32.32 5.37 5.76
CA TRP A 252 -33.23 4.30 5.38
C TRP A 252 -32.83 2.95 5.95
N ALA A 253 -31.53 2.60 5.93
CA ALA A 253 -31.00 1.36 6.51
C ALA A 253 -31.31 1.25 8.01
N GLY A 254 -31.35 2.36 8.72
CA GLY A 254 -31.73 2.42 10.13
C GLY A 254 -33.12 1.87 10.42
N SER A 255 -34.03 1.83 9.42
CA SER A 255 -35.36 1.21 9.57
C SER A 255 -35.31 -0.32 9.73
N PHE A 256 -34.22 -0.97 9.32
CA PHE A 256 -33.98 -2.41 9.52
C PHE A 256 -33.24 -2.71 10.83
N GLY A 257 -32.95 -1.70 11.63
CA GLY A 257 -32.10 -1.77 12.79
C GLY A 257 -30.71 -1.17 12.52
N ARG A 258 -29.89 -1.07 13.58
CA ARG A 258 -28.57 -0.47 13.46
C ARG A 258 -27.61 -1.39 12.72
N GLY A 259 -27.20 -0.99 11.52
CA GLY A 259 -26.16 -1.64 10.73
C GLY A 259 -24.80 -0.98 10.97
N LYS A 260 -23.77 -1.80 11.19
CA LYS A 260 -22.39 -1.34 11.42
C LYS A 260 -21.41 -2.15 10.59
N SER A 261 -20.53 -1.47 9.87
CA SER A 261 -19.35 -2.08 9.24
C SER A 261 -18.13 -1.86 10.12
N THR A 262 -17.36 -2.93 10.38
CA THR A 262 -16.14 -2.85 11.19
C THR A 262 -14.94 -3.35 10.39
N ILE A 263 -13.89 -2.53 10.33
CA ILE A 263 -12.66 -2.80 9.59
C ILE A 263 -11.52 -2.96 10.59
N VAL A 264 -10.88 -4.13 10.59
CA VAL A 264 -9.78 -4.50 11.49
C VAL A 264 -8.56 -5.04 10.75
N ASN A 265 -8.69 -5.29 9.45
CA ASN A 265 -7.67 -5.90 8.60
C ASN A 265 -6.80 -4.89 7.84
N GLN A 266 -6.93 -3.61 8.14
CA GLN A 266 -6.10 -2.54 7.59
C GLN A 266 -5.35 -1.84 8.73
N PRO A 267 -4.01 -1.95 8.79
CA PRO A 267 -3.25 -1.33 9.86
C PRO A 267 -3.42 0.19 9.87
N VAL A 268 -3.72 0.73 11.04
CA VAL A 268 -3.74 2.17 11.33
C VAL A 268 -3.10 2.40 12.70
N ILE A 269 -2.21 3.37 12.79
CA ILE A 269 -1.42 3.65 14.00
C ILE A 269 -1.75 5.00 14.62
N SER A 270 -2.59 5.80 13.97
CA SER A 270 -3.01 7.10 14.49
C SER A 270 -4.52 7.29 14.40
N GLN A 271 -5.05 8.10 15.31
CA GLN A 271 -6.48 8.44 15.36
C GLN A 271 -6.96 9.08 14.05
N SER A 272 -6.16 10.00 13.47
CA SER A 272 -6.49 10.69 12.22
C SER A 272 -6.52 9.73 11.01
N GLU A 273 -5.64 8.73 10.98
CA GLU A 273 -5.67 7.69 9.95
C GLU A 273 -6.93 6.84 10.02
N ALA A 274 -7.29 6.40 11.23
CA ALA A 274 -8.48 5.59 11.44
C ALA A 274 -9.77 6.36 11.09
N GLU A 275 -9.86 7.65 11.42
CA GLU A 275 -11.00 8.50 11.07
C GLU A 275 -11.10 8.76 9.58
N ASN A 276 -9.97 9.01 8.88
CA ASN A 276 -9.96 9.21 7.44
C ASN A 276 -10.39 7.94 6.71
N LEU A 277 -9.87 6.78 7.12
CA LEU A 277 -10.25 5.50 6.54
C LEU A 277 -11.73 5.18 6.81
N ALA A 278 -12.24 5.46 8.01
CA ALA A 278 -13.65 5.27 8.33
C ALA A 278 -14.55 6.13 7.43
N LYS A 279 -14.19 7.41 7.23
CA LYS A 279 -14.92 8.33 6.34
C LYS A 279 -14.86 7.88 4.89
N ALA A 280 -13.69 7.44 4.41
CA ALA A 280 -13.53 6.91 3.07
C ALA A 280 -14.47 5.73 2.82
N ARG A 281 -14.48 4.76 3.72
CA ARG A 281 -15.34 3.57 3.62
C ARG A 281 -16.83 3.89 3.77
N PHE A 282 -17.20 4.78 4.64
CA PHE A 282 -18.58 5.23 4.76
C PHE A 282 -19.05 5.91 3.47
N THR A 283 -18.24 6.80 2.90
CA THR A 283 -18.56 7.49 1.64
C THR A 283 -18.65 6.49 0.47
N GLU A 284 -17.80 5.48 0.42
CA GLU A 284 -17.85 4.40 -0.57
C GLU A 284 -19.18 3.63 -0.47
N ILE A 285 -19.53 3.15 0.72
CA ILE A 285 -20.77 2.42 0.98
C ILE A 285 -22.01 3.28 0.66
N THR A 286 -22.04 4.52 1.14
CA THR A 286 -23.19 5.41 0.90
C THR A 286 -23.29 5.87 -0.55
N GLY A 287 -22.18 5.88 -1.28
CA GLY A 287 -22.16 6.18 -2.72
C GLY A 287 -22.94 5.18 -3.58
N THR A 288 -23.10 3.94 -3.13
CA THR A 288 -23.89 2.90 -3.84
C THR A 288 -25.39 2.96 -3.56
N PHE A 289 -25.85 3.89 -2.72
CA PHE A 289 -27.28 4.03 -2.43
C PHE A 289 -28.10 4.27 -3.69
N VAL A 290 -27.58 5.10 -4.62
CA VAL A 290 -28.18 5.33 -5.91
C VAL A 290 -27.12 5.19 -7.01
N GLU A 291 -27.29 4.18 -7.82
CA GLU A 291 -26.50 3.94 -9.03
C GLU A 291 -27.40 4.13 -10.26
N ALA A 292 -26.82 4.61 -11.35
CA ALA A 292 -27.60 4.85 -12.55
C ALA A 292 -26.76 4.81 -13.81
N GLU A 293 -27.42 4.46 -14.91
CA GLU A 293 -26.93 4.64 -16.28
C GLU A 293 -27.86 5.58 -17.02
N GLY A 294 -27.27 6.51 -17.78
CA GLY A 294 -28.03 7.47 -18.57
C GLY A 294 -27.47 7.62 -19.99
N ALA A 295 -28.31 8.13 -20.89
CA ALA A 295 -27.89 8.46 -22.24
C ALA A 295 -28.48 9.80 -22.69
N ALA A 296 -27.71 10.58 -23.43
CA ALA A 296 -28.10 11.85 -24.01
C ALA A 296 -27.56 11.95 -25.44
N PHE A 297 -28.25 12.73 -26.28
CA PHE A 297 -27.81 12.95 -27.63
C PHE A 297 -27.14 14.31 -27.76
N ARG A 298 -25.96 14.33 -28.41
CA ARG A 298 -25.22 15.55 -28.72
C ARG A 298 -24.81 16.37 -27.46
N ARG A 299 -24.38 15.65 -26.41
CA ARG A 299 -24.01 16.24 -25.11
C ARG A 299 -22.55 15.89 -24.74
N PRO A 300 -21.55 16.47 -25.46
CA PRO A 300 -20.14 16.28 -25.15
C PRO A 300 -19.71 16.96 -23.84
N ASP A 301 -20.54 17.80 -23.27
CA ASP A 301 -20.35 18.46 -21.98
C ASP A 301 -20.57 17.52 -20.76
N ILE A 302 -21.19 16.35 -20.97
CA ILE A 302 -21.27 15.30 -19.95
C ILE A 302 -19.90 14.59 -19.88
N GLN A 303 -19.16 14.76 -18.79
CA GLN A 303 -17.79 14.24 -18.66
C GLN A 303 -17.59 13.61 -17.28
N ALA A 304 -16.72 12.61 -17.19
CA ALA A 304 -16.34 12.00 -15.92
C ALA A 304 -15.78 13.05 -14.94
N GLY A 305 -16.17 12.94 -13.67
CA GLY A 305 -15.79 13.88 -12.60
C GLY A 305 -16.54 15.22 -12.62
N LYS A 306 -17.59 15.37 -13.45
CA LYS A 306 -18.49 16.53 -13.51
C LYS A 306 -19.92 16.16 -13.11
N PHE A 307 -20.73 17.16 -12.81
CA PHE A 307 -22.13 16.95 -12.43
C PHE A 307 -23.09 17.03 -13.61
N VAL A 308 -24.12 16.19 -13.57
CA VAL A 308 -25.36 16.34 -14.33
C VAL A 308 -26.51 16.67 -13.37
N ASP A 309 -27.42 17.56 -13.78
CA ASP A 309 -28.65 17.91 -13.03
C ASP A 309 -29.84 17.41 -13.83
N LEU A 310 -30.49 16.35 -13.34
CA LEU A 310 -31.54 15.62 -14.03
C LEU A 310 -32.91 16.11 -13.60
N ILE A 311 -33.73 16.50 -14.58
CA ILE A 311 -35.04 17.12 -14.40
C ILE A 311 -36.12 16.22 -15.00
N GLY A 312 -37.29 16.16 -14.35
CA GLY A 312 -38.44 15.41 -14.85
C GLY A 312 -38.48 13.93 -14.48
N LEU A 313 -37.61 13.50 -13.53
CA LEU A 313 -37.54 12.12 -13.07
C LEU A 313 -38.35 11.86 -11.78
N GLY A 314 -39.37 12.66 -11.52
CA GLY A 314 -40.14 12.63 -10.28
C GLY A 314 -39.37 13.23 -9.09
N ASP A 315 -40.00 13.21 -7.90
CA ASP A 315 -39.46 13.84 -6.72
C ASP A 315 -38.26 13.05 -6.10
N ARG A 316 -38.16 11.76 -6.37
CA ARG A 316 -37.10 10.93 -5.79
C ARG A 316 -35.81 10.97 -6.57
N PHE A 317 -35.87 10.93 -7.90
CA PHE A 317 -34.68 10.76 -8.75
C PHE A 317 -34.26 12.03 -9.48
N SER A 318 -35.03 13.12 -9.44
CA SER A 318 -34.56 14.40 -9.94
C SER A 318 -33.50 14.98 -9.02
N GLY A 319 -32.44 15.60 -9.59
CA GLY A 319 -31.36 16.23 -8.83
C GLY A 319 -30.01 16.06 -9.48
N LYS A 320 -28.95 16.34 -8.70
CA LYS A 320 -27.58 16.34 -9.17
C LYS A 320 -26.89 15.00 -8.91
N TYR A 321 -26.16 14.55 -9.93
CA TYR A 321 -25.40 13.32 -9.89
C TYR A 321 -23.96 13.59 -10.35
N LEU A 322 -22.98 13.02 -9.65
CA LEU A 322 -21.59 13.02 -10.09
C LEU A 322 -21.38 11.90 -11.11
N VAL A 323 -20.97 12.25 -12.31
CA VAL A 323 -20.66 11.29 -13.38
C VAL A 323 -19.35 10.60 -13.09
N THR A 324 -19.34 9.27 -13.03
CA THR A 324 -18.15 8.45 -12.77
C THR A 324 -17.52 7.91 -14.04
N SER A 325 -18.32 7.70 -15.10
CA SER A 325 -17.81 7.45 -16.45
C SER A 325 -18.69 8.07 -17.51
N ALA A 326 -18.12 8.42 -18.65
CA ALA A 326 -18.82 8.94 -19.82
C ALA A 326 -18.21 8.34 -21.09
N THR A 327 -19.05 7.70 -21.90
CA THR A 327 -18.68 7.15 -23.22
C THR A 327 -19.34 7.96 -24.31
N HIS A 328 -18.55 8.61 -25.14
CA HIS A 328 -18.99 9.37 -26.29
C HIS A 328 -18.80 8.54 -27.55
N VAL A 329 -19.88 8.24 -28.25
CA VAL A 329 -19.87 7.49 -29.50
C VAL A 329 -20.39 8.38 -30.61
N PHE A 330 -19.53 8.69 -31.56
CA PHE A 330 -19.89 9.36 -32.80
C PHE A 330 -20.00 8.34 -33.93
N THR A 331 -21.10 8.40 -34.65
CA THR A 331 -21.37 7.64 -35.88
C THR A 331 -21.98 8.59 -36.93
N PRO A 332 -22.26 8.15 -38.16
CA PRO A 332 -23.00 8.94 -39.14
C PRO A 332 -24.40 9.42 -38.63
N GLU A 333 -24.94 8.76 -37.61
CA GLU A 333 -26.21 9.14 -36.96
C GLU A 333 -26.06 10.31 -35.99
N GLY A 334 -24.83 10.63 -35.59
CA GLY A 334 -24.50 11.72 -34.69
C GLY A 334 -23.74 11.30 -33.44
N LEU A 335 -23.56 12.24 -32.52
CA LEU A 335 -22.85 12.04 -31.24
C LEU A 335 -23.85 11.63 -30.17
N LYS A 336 -23.67 10.43 -29.63
CA LYS A 336 -24.41 9.91 -28.46
C LYS A 336 -23.46 9.83 -27.26
N THR A 337 -23.88 10.32 -26.12
CA THR A 337 -23.15 10.20 -24.86
C THR A 337 -23.92 9.29 -23.91
N THR A 338 -23.28 8.23 -23.43
CA THR A 338 -23.76 7.42 -22.29
C THR A 338 -22.93 7.76 -21.07
N PHE A 339 -23.52 7.75 -19.89
CA PHE A 339 -22.84 8.07 -18.65
C PHE A 339 -23.30 7.18 -17.51
N THR A 340 -22.41 6.96 -16.53
CA THR A 340 -22.74 6.21 -15.33
C THR A 340 -22.52 7.05 -14.08
N VAL A 341 -23.29 6.70 -13.05
CA VAL A 341 -23.21 7.26 -11.70
C VAL A 341 -23.14 6.09 -10.73
N ARG A 342 -21.99 5.82 -10.16
CA ARG A 342 -21.75 4.64 -9.29
C ARG A 342 -21.01 4.97 -7.99
N GLY A 343 -20.96 6.25 -7.60
CA GLY A 343 -20.17 6.66 -6.45
C GLY A 343 -18.69 6.31 -6.62
N ALA A 344 -18.07 5.73 -5.60
CA ALA A 344 -16.66 5.29 -5.64
C ALA A 344 -16.47 3.90 -6.29
N HIS A 345 -17.54 3.22 -6.67
CA HIS A 345 -17.47 1.89 -7.28
C HIS A 345 -17.05 1.97 -8.75
N THR A 346 -16.10 1.12 -9.12
CA THR A 346 -15.59 1.06 -10.49
C THR A 346 -16.57 0.36 -11.43
N GLY A 347 -17.40 -0.55 -10.90
CA GLY A 347 -18.26 -1.44 -11.67
C GLY A 347 -17.47 -2.52 -12.42
N LEU A 348 -16.20 -2.72 -12.11
CA LEU A 348 -15.41 -3.82 -12.63
C LEU A 348 -15.73 -5.11 -11.87
N VAL A 349 -15.93 -6.21 -12.59
CA VAL A 349 -16.21 -7.52 -11.98
C VAL A 349 -15.10 -7.96 -11.03
N SER A 350 -13.86 -7.59 -11.31
CA SER A 350 -12.72 -7.83 -10.43
C SER A 350 -12.89 -7.20 -9.04
N ASP A 351 -13.48 -6.00 -8.99
CA ASP A 351 -13.68 -5.25 -7.75
C ASP A 351 -14.90 -5.76 -6.98
N GLU A 352 -15.91 -6.23 -7.70
CA GLU A 352 -17.13 -6.83 -7.13
C GLU A 352 -16.88 -8.21 -6.50
N ILE A 353 -15.95 -9.01 -7.09
CA ILE A 353 -15.60 -10.36 -6.61
C ILE A 353 -14.42 -10.32 -5.62
N GLY A 354 -13.54 -9.35 -5.78
CA GLY A 354 -12.39 -9.16 -4.89
C GLY A 354 -12.83 -8.71 -3.50
N SER A 355 -12.14 -9.18 -2.47
CA SER A 355 -12.24 -8.53 -1.16
C SER A 355 -11.79 -7.08 -1.36
N HIS A 356 -12.61 -6.12 -0.95
CA HIS A 356 -12.30 -4.67 -0.99
C HIS A 356 -11.09 -4.27 -0.12
N ALA A 357 -10.01 -5.06 -0.18
CA ALA A 357 -8.74 -4.74 0.44
C ALA A 357 -7.94 -3.91 -0.58
N PRO A 358 -7.80 -2.59 -0.38
CA PRO A 358 -7.08 -1.73 -1.32
C PRO A 358 -5.57 -1.96 -1.33
N LEU A 359 -5.08 -2.93 -0.57
CA LEU A 359 -3.67 -3.28 -0.45
C LEU A 359 -3.48 -4.74 -0.82
N GLU A 360 -2.54 -5.02 -1.71
CA GLU A 360 -2.01 -6.37 -1.88
C GLU A 360 -1.35 -6.78 -0.56
N HIS A 361 -1.79 -7.91 -0.02
CA HIS A 361 -1.26 -8.43 1.24
C HIS A 361 -0.15 -9.45 0.96
N TRP A 362 0.99 -9.27 1.61
CA TRP A 362 2.04 -10.28 1.64
C TRP A 362 1.66 -11.41 2.58
N PRO A 363 1.35 -12.61 2.08
CA PRO A 363 0.73 -13.68 2.89
C PRO A 363 1.70 -14.44 3.78
N GLY A 364 3.00 -14.18 3.68
CA GLY A 364 4.03 -14.96 4.35
C GLY A 364 5.17 -14.14 4.92
N ALA A 365 6.18 -14.86 5.43
CA ALA A 365 7.43 -14.27 5.87
C ALA A 365 8.38 -14.08 4.68
N VAL A 366 9.19 -13.04 4.75
CA VAL A 366 10.18 -12.69 3.73
C VAL A 366 11.57 -12.50 4.35
N ILE A 367 12.60 -12.62 3.52
CA ILE A 367 13.98 -12.35 3.92
C ILE A 367 14.28 -10.87 3.74
N ALA A 368 15.02 -10.29 4.70
CA ALA A 368 15.51 -8.93 4.64
C ALA A 368 16.90 -8.83 5.28
N ILE A 369 17.62 -7.75 5.00
CA ILE A 369 18.94 -7.46 5.56
C ILE A 369 18.83 -6.22 6.44
N VAL A 370 19.35 -6.28 7.66
CA VAL A 370 19.39 -5.14 8.59
C VAL A 370 20.29 -4.04 8.04
N THR A 371 19.77 -2.81 8.01
CA THR A 371 20.51 -1.64 7.52
C THR A 371 20.82 -0.62 8.59
N ASN A 372 20.00 -0.54 9.65
CA ASN A 372 20.17 0.43 10.71
C ASN A 372 19.57 -0.07 12.03
N THR A 373 20.31 0.11 13.13
CA THR A 373 19.91 -0.27 14.49
C THR A 373 19.83 0.93 15.43
N ASP A 374 20.15 2.14 14.97
CA ASP A 374 20.11 3.37 15.77
C ASP A 374 18.68 3.95 15.81
N ASP A 375 17.80 3.26 16.52
CA ASP A 375 16.39 3.65 16.67
C ASP A 375 16.25 4.97 17.47
N PRO A 376 15.77 6.07 16.86
CA PRO A 376 15.68 7.37 17.52
C PRO A 376 14.71 7.37 18.71
N GLN A 377 13.76 6.42 18.76
CA GLN A 377 12.82 6.28 19.88
C GLN A 377 13.29 5.29 20.95
N LYS A 378 14.43 4.61 20.73
CA LYS A 378 15.05 3.64 21.66
C LYS A 378 14.11 2.50 22.07
N TRP A 379 13.33 1.97 21.10
CA TRP A 379 12.46 0.81 21.31
C TRP A 379 13.13 -0.50 20.93
N GLY A 380 14.39 -0.46 20.43
CA GLY A 380 15.10 -1.61 19.91
C GLY A 380 14.59 -2.07 18.56
N ARG A 381 14.05 -1.14 17.76
CA ARG A 381 13.63 -1.38 16.37
C ARG A 381 14.85 -1.35 15.45
N VAL A 382 14.68 -1.95 14.29
CA VAL A 382 15.69 -1.95 13.24
C VAL A 382 15.08 -1.50 11.92
N LYS A 383 15.91 -0.99 11.00
CA LYS A 383 15.51 -0.85 9.61
C LYS A 383 16.09 -1.99 8.81
N VAL A 384 15.35 -2.42 7.79
CA VAL A 384 15.75 -3.52 6.91
C VAL A 384 15.57 -3.12 5.45
N LYS A 385 16.42 -3.65 4.58
CA LYS A 385 16.21 -3.61 3.13
C LYS A 385 15.73 -4.95 2.63
N TYR A 386 14.95 -4.93 1.56
CA TYR A 386 14.43 -6.11 0.90
C TYR A 386 15.19 -6.35 -0.41
N PRO A 387 16.21 -7.24 -0.45
CA PRO A 387 17.07 -7.40 -1.62
C PRO A 387 16.31 -7.84 -2.88
N TRP A 388 15.21 -8.54 -2.69
CA TRP A 388 14.34 -9.01 -3.77
C TRP A 388 13.41 -7.93 -4.36
N LEU A 389 13.24 -6.77 -3.67
CA LEU A 389 12.54 -5.60 -4.23
C LEU A 389 13.51 -4.63 -4.91
N GLY A 390 14.73 -4.51 -4.40
CA GLY A 390 15.76 -3.61 -4.92
C GLY A 390 16.74 -3.13 -3.87
N GLU A 391 17.90 -2.66 -4.31
CA GLU A 391 18.98 -2.25 -3.40
C GLU A 391 18.66 -1.00 -2.56
N THR A 392 17.74 -0.16 -3.02
CA THR A 392 17.39 1.12 -2.37
C THR A 392 16.07 1.08 -1.59
N VAL A 393 15.38 -0.06 -1.56
CA VAL A 393 14.09 -0.18 -0.89
C VAL A 393 14.31 -0.57 0.56
N GLU A 394 14.28 0.43 1.44
CA GLU A 394 14.42 0.30 2.89
C GLU A 394 13.06 0.43 3.59
N SER A 395 12.85 -0.35 4.64
CA SER A 395 11.65 -0.27 5.48
C SER A 395 11.63 0.97 6.39
N GLY A 396 10.47 1.27 6.95
CA GLY A 396 10.37 2.02 8.19
C GLY A 396 10.99 1.25 9.37
N TRP A 397 10.91 1.81 10.58
CA TRP A 397 11.40 1.17 11.80
C TRP A 397 10.58 -0.07 12.15
N ALA A 398 11.15 -1.26 11.88
CA ALA A 398 10.56 -2.56 12.18
C ALA A 398 10.70 -2.91 13.67
N ARG A 399 9.62 -3.38 14.29
CA ARG A 399 9.65 -3.88 15.68
C ARG A 399 10.27 -5.26 15.71
N LEU A 400 11.09 -5.51 16.74
CA LEU A 400 11.72 -6.81 16.96
C LEU A 400 10.91 -7.65 17.95
N ILE A 401 10.72 -8.93 17.65
CA ILE A 401 10.17 -9.91 18.60
C ILE A 401 11.25 -10.31 19.58
N GLY A 402 10.91 -10.33 20.87
CA GLY A 402 11.79 -10.84 21.93
C GLY A 402 11.04 -11.76 22.87
N PRO A 403 11.59 -12.94 23.21
CA PRO A 403 10.99 -13.84 24.19
C PRO A 403 10.74 -13.13 25.53
N GLY A 404 9.47 -13.16 25.99
CA GLY A 404 9.05 -12.52 27.23
C GLY A 404 9.12 -10.97 27.23
N GLY A 405 9.11 -10.34 26.04
CA GLY A 405 9.18 -8.88 25.91
C GLY A 405 8.07 -8.17 26.70
N GLY A 406 8.43 -7.37 27.71
CA GLY A 406 7.52 -6.64 28.56
C GLY A 406 8.19 -5.43 29.24
N LYS A 407 7.50 -4.82 30.21
CA LYS A 407 8.01 -3.63 30.92
C LYS A 407 9.29 -4.00 31.70
N LYS A 408 10.44 -3.52 31.23
CA LYS A 408 11.78 -3.78 31.80
C LYS A 408 12.10 -5.29 31.93
N ALA A 409 11.54 -6.13 31.08
CA ALA A 409 11.72 -7.59 31.10
C ALA A 409 11.76 -8.17 29.70
N GLY A 410 12.44 -9.31 29.55
CA GLY A 410 12.55 -10.06 28.30
C GLY A 410 13.99 -10.29 27.87
N PHE A 411 14.16 -11.09 26.82
CA PHE A 411 15.44 -11.31 26.17
C PHE A 411 15.55 -10.35 24.98
N LEU A 412 16.54 -9.47 24.99
CA LEU A 412 16.80 -8.49 23.95
C LEU A 412 18.10 -8.86 23.23
N ALA A 413 17.99 -9.25 21.97
CA ALA A 413 19.12 -9.46 21.07
C ALA A 413 18.80 -8.72 19.76
N ILE A 414 19.37 -7.53 19.58
CA ILE A 414 19.19 -6.75 18.36
C ILE A 414 20.17 -7.32 17.33
N PRO A 415 19.69 -7.71 16.12
CA PRO A 415 20.57 -8.20 15.08
C PRO A 415 21.48 -7.08 14.56
N GLU A 416 22.71 -7.45 14.19
CA GLU A 416 23.71 -6.51 13.68
C GLU A 416 23.34 -5.96 12.30
N VAL A 417 23.89 -4.80 11.94
CA VAL A 417 23.79 -4.27 10.58
C VAL A 417 24.46 -5.25 9.60
N GLY A 418 23.77 -5.62 8.54
CA GLY A 418 24.20 -6.63 7.57
C GLY A 418 23.62 -8.02 7.84
N ALA A 419 23.10 -8.30 9.04
CA ALA A 419 22.50 -9.60 9.36
C ALA A 419 21.24 -9.86 8.52
N GLU A 420 21.10 -11.11 8.06
CA GLU A 420 19.89 -11.61 7.42
C GLU A 420 18.82 -11.90 8.46
N VAL A 421 17.62 -11.41 8.23
CA VAL A 421 16.50 -11.56 9.16
C VAL A 421 15.21 -12.01 8.46
N LEU A 422 14.37 -12.71 9.21
CA LEU A 422 13.01 -13.08 8.77
C LEU A 422 12.03 -12.00 9.20
N VAL A 423 11.24 -11.52 8.25
CA VAL A 423 10.26 -10.43 8.44
C VAL A 423 8.87 -10.90 8.11
N VAL A 424 7.89 -10.48 8.89
CA VAL A 424 6.45 -10.58 8.58
C VAL A 424 5.83 -9.19 8.66
N PHE A 425 4.65 -9.03 8.09
CA PHE A 425 3.96 -7.75 8.02
C PHE A 425 2.64 -7.79 8.77
N GLU A 426 2.32 -6.73 9.50
CA GLU A 426 1.03 -6.59 10.19
C GLU A 426 -0.10 -6.61 9.16
N HIS A 427 -1.01 -7.58 9.27
CA HIS A 427 -2.06 -7.85 8.29
C HIS A 427 -1.57 -7.97 6.82
N GLY A 428 -0.28 -8.27 6.62
CA GLY A 428 0.32 -8.37 5.28
C GLY A 428 0.70 -7.02 4.64
N ASP A 429 0.54 -5.89 5.32
CA ASP A 429 0.93 -4.57 4.79
C ASP A 429 2.44 -4.35 4.96
N ILE A 430 3.16 -4.27 3.84
CA ILE A 430 4.62 -4.11 3.78
C ILE A 430 5.14 -2.88 4.54
N ASN A 431 4.30 -1.88 4.79
CA ASN A 431 4.67 -0.69 5.53
C ASN A 431 4.76 -0.91 7.05
N PHE A 432 4.29 -2.07 7.56
CA PHE A 432 4.26 -2.41 8.99
C PHE A 432 5.04 -3.71 9.29
N PRO A 433 6.38 -3.70 9.14
CA PRO A 433 7.21 -4.88 9.33
C PRO A 433 7.44 -5.24 10.80
N PHE A 434 7.52 -6.56 11.08
CA PHE A 434 8.03 -7.14 12.32
C PHE A 434 9.18 -8.08 12.00
N VAL A 435 10.33 -7.92 12.67
CA VAL A 435 11.46 -8.83 12.57
C VAL A 435 11.28 -9.96 13.58
N LEU A 436 11.24 -11.20 13.09
CA LEU A 436 11.07 -12.40 13.91
C LEU A 436 12.40 -12.87 14.52
N GLY A 437 13.52 -12.64 13.83
CA GLY A 437 14.85 -13.01 14.27
C GLY A 437 15.85 -13.11 13.13
N GLY A 438 17.11 -13.37 13.46
CA GLY A 438 18.19 -13.60 12.51
C GLY A 438 18.14 -14.97 11.87
N LEU A 439 18.68 -15.07 10.67
CA LEU A 439 18.86 -16.32 9.92
C LEU A 439 20.35 -16.56 9.71
N TRP A 440 20.78 -17.80 9.93
CA TRP A 440 22.11 -18.23 9.51
C TRP A 440 22.06 -18.66 8.05
N ASN A 441 23.15 -18.41 7.34
CA ASN A 441 23.25 -18.67 5.90
C ASN A 441 24.65 -19.18 5.52
N GLY A 442 25.04 -19.14 4.26
CA GLY A 442 26.36 -19.60 3.81
C GLY A 442 27.53 -18.66 4.12
N ILE A 443 27.24 -17.44 4.64
CA ILE A 443 28.21 -16.41 5.01
C ILE A 443 28.21 -16.19 6.52
N ASP A 444 27.01 -16.04 7.10
CA ASP A 444 26.80 -15.86 8.53
C ASP A 444 26.72 -17.24 9.20
N GLU A 445 27.87 -17.73 9.66
CA GLU A 445 27.97 -19.05 10.26
C GLU A 445 27.27 -19.11 11.63
N ILE A 446 26.80 -20.30 12.01
CA ILE A 446 26.32 -20.53 13.37
C ILE A 446 27.43 -20.26 14.41
N PRO A 447 27.10 -19.86 15.65
CA PRO A 447 28.10 -19.70 16.70
C PRO A 447 29.01 -20.91 16.80
N PRO A 448 30.32 -20.71 16.91
CA PRO A 448 31.27 -21.82 16.95
C PRO A 448 30.94 -22.71 18.15
N MET A 449 30.59 -23.96 17.87
CA MET A 449 30.46 -24.99 18.89
C MET A 449 31.85 -25.50 19.21
N THR A 450 32.17 -25.64 20.49
CA THR A 450 33.47 -26.16 20.90
C THR A 450 33.70 -27.54 20.29
N ASP A 451 35.00 -27.88 20.06
CA ASP A 451 35.46 -29.10 19.39
C ASP A 451 34.91 -30.43 19.92
N SER A 452 34.18 -30.39 21.03
CA SER A 452 33.54 -31.55 21.66
C SER A 452 32.20 -31.98 21.06
N ALA A 453 31.59 -31.16 20.19
CA ALA A 453 30.33 -31.56 19.52
C ALA A 453 30.65 -32.04 18.10
N PRO A 454 30.61 -33.35 17.83
CA PRO A 454 30.87 -33.84 16.48
C PRO A 454 29.82 -33.32 15.51
N PRO A 455 30.24 -32.97 14.26
CA PRO A 455 29.31 -32.54 13.22
C PRO A 455 28.16 -33.52 13.07
N GLY A 456 26.91 -33.02 13.10
CA GLY A 456 25.70 -33.84 12.93
C GLY A 456 25.06 -34.40 14.20
N LYS A 457 25.53 -34.09 15.40
CA LYS A 457 24.88 -34.42 16.67
C LYS A 457 24.21 -33.20 17.33
N PHE A 458 23.51 -32.43 16.56
CA PHE A 458 22.50 -31.55 17.09
C PHE A 458 21.27 -32.40 17.49
N PRO A 459 20.70 -32.24 18.68
CA PRO A 459 20.57 -31.01 19.47
C PRO A 459 21.23 -31.01 20.86
N GLY A 460 22.34 -31.70 21.08
CA GLY A 460 22.96 -31.82 22.40
C GLY A 460 23.63 -30.55 22.95
N VAL A 461 23.75 -29.48 22.18
CA VAL A 461 24.38 -28.22 22.60
C VAL A 461 23.45 -27.05 22.29
N ARG A 462 23.29 -26.15 23.25
CA ARG A 462 22.58 -24.88 23.10
C ARG A 462 23.51 -23.76 23.55
N THR A 463 23.70 -22.77 22.69
CA THR A 463 24.60 -21.65 23.00
C THR A 463 23.94 -20.32 22.66
N TRP A 464 24.21 -19.34 23.51
CA TRP A 464 24.07 -17.92 23.19
C TRP A 464 25.48 -17.35 23.06
N CYS A 465 25.75 -16.63 22.01
CA CYS A 465 27.05 -16.05 21.71
C CYS A 465 26.89 -14.58 21.29
N SER A 466 27.74 -13.71 21.85
CA SER A 466 27.89 -12.34 21.37
C SER A 466 28.85 -12.28 20.18
N ILE A 467 28.84 -11.19 19.41
CA ILE A 467 29.77 -10.97 18.29
C ILE A 467 31.24 -11.00 18.72
N ASP A 468 31.53 -10.53 19.93
CA ASP A 468 32.89 -10.56 20.50
C ASP A 468 33.32 -11.95 21.01
N GLY A 469 32.46 -12.95 20.96
CA GLY A 469 32.75 -14.32 21.38
C GLY A 469 32.46 -14.64 22.84
N HIS A 470 31.78 -13.78 23.61
CA HIS A 470 31.27 -14.13 24.93
C HIS A 470 30.11 -15.13 24.79
N ARG A 471 30.11 -16.21 25.59
CA ARG A 471 29.18 -17.35 25.41
C ARG A 471 28.56 -17.82 26.70
N ILE A 472 27.32 -18.31 26.60
CA ILE A 472 26.66 -19.16 27.58
C ILE A 472 26.26 -20.43 26.84
N THR A 473 26.83 -21.56 27.20
CA THR A 473 26.61 -22.84 26.51
C THR A 473 26.10 -23.90 27.48
N VAL A 474 25.06 -24.61 27.08
CA VAL A 474 24.52 -25.75 27.80
C VAL A 474 24.78 -27.00 26.98
N TYR A 475 25.42 -27.96 27.59
CA TYR A 475 25.72 -29.28 27.01
C TYR A 475 24.84 -30.33 27.69
N ASP A 476 24.10 -31.07 26.89
CA ASP A 476 23.37 -32.28 27.33
C ASP A 476 24.36 -33.47 27.41
N ALA A 477 23.86 -34.64 27.83
CA ALA A 477 24.65 -35.87 27.87
C ALA A 477 25.34 -36.15 26.51
N PRO A 478 26.57 -36.66 26.50
CA PRO A 478 27.33 -37.21 27.62
C PRO A 478 28.14 -36.20 28.44
N ASP A 479 28.18 -34.94 28.06
CA ASP A 479 29.08 -33.95 28.71
C ASP A 479 28.42 -33.22 29.88
N SER A 480 27.10 -33.10 29.91
CA SER A 480 26.27 -32.58 31.01
C SER A 480 26.91 -31.42 31.80
N LYS A 481 27.05 -30.26 31.18
CA LYS A 481 27.64 -29.05 31.82
C LYS A 481 26.98 -27.78 31.36
N ILE A 482 27.07 -26.73 32.18
CA ILE A 482 26.76 -25.34 31.78
C ILE A 482 28.09 -24.56 31.85
N GLU A 483 28.40 -23.81 30.81
CA GLU A 483 29.63 -23.06 30.65
C GLU A 483 29.35 -21.61 30.30
N ILE A 484 29.91 -20.67 31.05
CA ILE A 484 29.94 -19.25 30.76
C ILE A 484 31.37 -18.89 30.46
N THR A 485 31.67 -18.43 29.24
CA THR A 485 33.01 -18.14 28.79
C THR A 485 33.07 -16.76 28.18
N THR A 486 34.06 -15.96 28.58
CA THR A 486 34.36 -14.69 27.92
C THR A 486 35.26 -14.89 26.72
N ALA A 487 35.32 -13.90 25.79
CA ALA A 487 36.25 -13.95 24.66
C ALA A 487 37.72 -14.10 25.07
N SER A 488 38.09 -13.60 26.24
CA SER A 488 39.45 -13.70 26.80
C SER A 488 39.74 -15.03 27.52
N GLY A 489 38.78 -15.93 27.60
CA GLY A 489 38.96 -17.26 28.20
C GLY A 489 38.66 -17.36 29.69
N ILE A 490 38.10 -16.33 30.34
CA ILE A 490 37.60 -16.44 31.72
C ILE A 490 36.38 -17.37 31.70
N GLN A 491 36.33 -18.37 32.59
CA GLN A 491 35.31 -19.41 32.58
C GLN A 491 34.64 -19.62 33.93
N VAL A 492 33.34 -19.88 33.88
CA VAL A 492 32.55 -20.48 34.97
C VAL A 492 31.91 -21.74 34.41
N VAL A 493 32.29 -22.91 34.97
CA VAL A 493 31.76 -24.21 34.51
C VAL A 493 31.04 -24.90 35.65
N LEU A 494 29.78 -25.26 35.43
CA LEU A 494 29.00 -26.16 36.28
C LEU A 494 29.02 -27.54 35.63
N ASP A 495 29.89 -28.43 36.06
CA ASP A 495 30.14 -29.74 35.46
C ASP A 495 29.35 -30.80 36.25
N ASP A 496 28.21 -31.19 35.73
CA ASP A 496 27.35 -32.21 36.37
C ASP A 496 27.94 -33.61 36.19
N LYS A 497 28.63 -33.89 35.11
CA LYS A 497 29.27 -35.18 34.83
C LYS A 497 30.34 -35.51 35.87
N ASN A 498 31.21 -34.55 36.19
CA ASN A 498 32.31 -34.72 37.12
C ASN A 498 32.01 -34.18 38.54
N LYS A 499 30.77 -33.68 38.75
CA LYS A 499 30.31 -33.09 40.04
C LYS A 499 31.23 -31.96 40.49
N LYS A 500 31.63 -31.06 39.60
CA LYS A 500 32.63 -30.04 39.84
C LYS A 500 32.09 -28.65 39.43
N ILE A 501 32.45 -27.64 40.21
CA ILE A 501 32.36 -26.23 39.82
C ILE A 501 33.79 -25.73 39.58
N LEU A 502 34.04 -25.12 38.42
CA LEU A 502 35.29 -24.49 38.06
C LEU A 502 35.10 -23.00 37.87
N LEU A 503 35.94 -22.20 38.52
CA LEU A 503 36.15 -20.78 38.21
C LEU A 503 37.61 -20.68 37.72
N ASP A 504 37.76 -20.32 36.46
CA ASP A 504 39.09 -20.21 35.83
C ASP A 504 39.27 -18.80 35.26
N CYS A 505 40.32 -18.16 35.71
CA CYS A 505 40.67 -16.79 35.32
C CYS A 505 42.20 -16.66 35.29
N SER A 506 42.75 -16.20 34.18
CA SER A 506 44.19 -15.97 34.03
C SER A 506 44.68 -14.67 34.70
N ALA A 507 43.78 -13.89 35.30
CA ALA A 507 44.05 -12.65 36.02
C ALA A 507 43.48 -12.71 37.45
N ASP A 508 42.93 -11.65 37.96
CA ASP A 508 42.49 -11.53 39.34
C ASP A 508 41.07 -12.13 39.54
N VAL A 509 40.87 -12.81 40.68
CA VAL A 509 39.57 -13.21 41.18
C VAL A 509 39.26 -12.49 42.47
N GLU A 510 38.24 -11.63 42.47
CA GLU A 510 37.85 -10.86 43.65
C GLU A 510 36.49 -11.34 44.17
N ILE A 511 36.39 -11.71 45.46
CA ILE A 511 35.16 -12.10 46.13
C ILE A 511 34.83 -11.07 47.21
N LYS A 512 33.75 -10.30 47.04
CA LYS A 512 33.28 -9.30 48.00
C LYS A 512 31.90 -9.68 48.55
N SER A 513 31.75 -9.58 49.86
CA SER A 513 30.47 -9.75 50.55
C SER A 513 30.18 -8.55 51.44
N GLY A 514 28.98 -7.99 51.37
CA GLY A 514 28.56 -6.87 52.25
C GLY A 514 28.27 -7.28 53.70
N THR A 515 28.18 -8.58 54.00
CA THR A 515 27.94 -9.11 55.35
C THR A 515 28.88 -10.24 55.68
N ASN A 516 28.60 -11.48 55.31
CA ASN A 516 29.39 -12.65 55.70
C ASN A 516 29.76 -13.50 54.48
N THR A 517 30.96 -14.01 54.46
CA THR A 517 31.37 -15.08 53.54
C THR A 517 31.62 -16.34 54.36
N LYS A 518 30.98 -17.46 53.95
CA LYS A 518 31.18 -18.79 54.60
C LYS A 518 31.61 -19.80 53.54
N ILE A 519 32.76 -20.40 53.75
CA ILE A 519 33.26 -21.49 52.92
C ILE A 519 33.36 -22.74 53.79
N THR A 520 32.71 -23.85 53.38
CA THR A 520 32.67 -25.09 54.12
C THR A 520 32.98 -26.25 53.19
N ALA A 521 33.90 -27.13 53.59
CA ALA A 521 34.18 -28.38 52.92
C ALA A 521 34.01 -29.54 53.93
N THR A 522 33.33 -30.63 53.49
CA THR A 522 33.22 -31.84 54.30
C THR A 522 34.50 -32.70 54.22
N GLY A 523 35.28 -32.52 53.19
CA GLY A 523 36.59 -33.11 53.02
C GLY A 523 37.70 -32.07 53.27
N ASN A 524 38.73 -32.08 52.44
CA ASN A 524 39.88 -31.20 52.56
C ASN A 524 39.61 -29.82 51.89
N MET A 525 40.12 -28.76 52.51
CA MET A 525 40.25 -27.45 51.90
C MET A 525 41.72 -27.15 51.64
N LYS A 526 42.08 -26.77 50.42
CA LYS A 526 43.44 -26.35 50.05
C LYS A 526 43.42 -24.88 49.62
N LEU A 527 44.25 -24.04 50.23
CA LEU A 527 44.55 -22.69 49.80
C LEU A 527 46.06 -22.66 49.45
N GLU A 528 46.37 -22.27 48.22
CA GLU A 528 47.76 -22.31 47.72
C GLU A 528 48.04 -21.02 46.94
N ALA A 529 49.15 -20.39 47.21
CA ALA A 529 49.64 -19.24 46.44
C ALA A 529 51.15 -19.40 46.23
N SER A 530 51.65 -19.00 45.06
CA SER A 530 53.06 -18.90 44.81
C SER A 530 53.73 -17.66 45.46
N GLY A 531 52.92 -16.68 45.86
CA GLY A 531 53.28 -15.49 46.61
C GLY A 531 52.79 -15.56 48.07
N ASN A 532 52.34 -14.45 48.61
CA ASN A 532 51.83 -14.36 49.98
C ASN A 532 50.35 -14.78 50.08
N ILE A 533 49.98 -15.32 51.25
CA ILE A 533 48.59 -15.44 51.68
C ILE A 533 48.40 -14.52 52.89
N ASP A 534 47.67 -13.40 52.72
CA ASP A 534 47.36 -12.47 53.78
C ASP A 534 45.95 -12.72 54.34
N ILE A 535 45.89 -13.01 55.65
CA ILE A 535 44.61 -13.18 56.36
C ILE A 535 44.49 -12.09 57.41
N GLN A 536 43.56 -11.15 57.24
CA GLN A 536 43.40 -10.02 58.12
C GLN A 536 41.97 -9.87 58.61
N ALA A 537 41.79 -9.59 59.87
CA ALA A 537 40.51 -9.22 60.46
C ALA A 537 40.69 -8.04 61.45
N SER A 538 39.72 -7.11 61.52
CA SER A 538 39.67 -6.07 62.54
C SER A 538 39.33 -6.64 63.94
N GLY A 539 38.78 -7.85 64.01
CA GLY A 539 38.49 -8.61 65.21
C GLY A 539 39.48 -9.77 65.41
N GLN A 540 38.96 -10.97 65.65
CA GLN A 540 39.76 -12.16 65.90
C GLN A 540 39.87 -13.06 64.65
N VAL A 541 41.05 -13.61 64.39
CA VAL A 541 41.27 -14.75 63.52
C VAL A 541 41.41 -16.02 64.34
N ASN A 542 40.47 -16.93 64.28
CA ASN A 542 40.47 -18.20 65.00
C ASN A 542 40.85 -19.34 64.05
N ILE A 543 41.98 -20.00 64.30
CA ILE A 543 42.42 -21.16 63.56
C ILE A 543 42.39 -22.34 64.53
N LYS A 544 41.63 -23.41 64.22
CA LYS A 544 41.52 -24.60 65.06
C LYS A 544 41.78 -25.86 64.21
N GLY A 545 42.61 -26.72 64.71
CA GLY A 545 42.89 -28.03 64.08
C GLY A 545 43.46 -28.97 65.14
N ALA A 546 43.38 -30.31 64.91
CA ALA A 546 44.03 -31.31 65.80
C ALA A 546 45.57 -31.11 65.79
N MET A 547 46.13 -30.65 64.68
CA MET A 547 47.54 -30.23 64.55
C MET A 547 47.58 -29.00 63.66
N ILE A 548 48.38 -28.01 64.00
CA ILE A 548 48.65 -26.81 63.23
C ILE A 548 50.17 -26.78 63.02
N ASN A 549 50.64 -26.92 61.77
CA ASN A 549 52.03 -26.83 61.40
C ASN A 549 52.31 -25.43 60.86
N LEU A 550 53.18 -24.65 61.51
CA LEU A 550 53.62 -23.34 61.04
C LEU A 550 55.14 -23.46 60.80
N ASN A 551 55.57 -23.30 59.56
CA ASN A 551 57.01 -23.36 59.19
C ASN A 551 57.65 -22.02 59.33
#